data_9a386027b0de4a4e14ed8a2529f7bb60
#
_entry.id   9a386027b0de4a4e14ed8a2529f7bb60
#
_cell.length_a   1.000
_cell.length_b   1.000
_cell.length_c   1.000
_cell.angle_alpha   90.00
_cell.angle_beta   90.00
_cell.angle_gamma   90.00
#
_symmetry.space_group_name_H-M   'P 1'
#
loop_
_entity.id
_entity.type
_entity.pdbx_description
1 polymer ?
#
loop_
_entity_poly.entity_id
_entity_poly.type
_entity_poly.pdbx_seq_one_letter_code
_entity_poly.pdbx_strand_id
1 'polypeptide(L)' 'MKRYYIAVSKNGTIIRLVMSFDTEDEAGRWYENNLLGSSSIRGCKVSLVDTSDGMYRDYETDKELYFLD' A
#
# COMPACT_ATOMS: atom_id res chain seq x y z
N MET A 1 8.28 -6.61 13.47
CA MET A 1 7.94 -5.32 12.87
C MET A 1 7.37 -5.51 11.47
N LYS A 2 6.26 -4.89 11.18
CA LYS A 2 5.64 -5.03 9.87
C LYS A 2 6.34 -4.15 8.85
N ARG A 3 6.52 -4.66 7.66
CA ARG A 3 7.21 -3.95 6.58
C ARG A 3 6.26 -3.53 5.44
N TYR A 4 5.27 -4.35 5.18
CA TYR A 4 4.34 -4.12 4.07
C TYR A 4 2.96 -3.79 4.59
N TYR A 5 2.31 -2.83 3.95
CA TYR A 5 0.98 -2.39 4.35
C TYR A 5 0.07 -2.27 3.16
N ILE A 6 -1.22 -2.48 3.40
CA ILE A 6 -2.24 -2.14 2.41
C ILE A 6 -2.79 -0.79 2.83
N ALA A 7 -2.66 0.18 1.96
CA ALA A 7 -3.01 1.57 2.24
C ALA A 7 -4.12 2.07 1.33
N VAL A 8 -5.01 2.86 1.88
CA VAL A 8 -5.98 3.62 1.12
C VAL A 8 -5.46 5.04 1.03
N SER A 9 -5.28 5.53 -0.19
CA SER A 9 -4.72 6.87 -0.41
C SER A 9 -5.57 7.66 -1.39
N LYS A 10 -5.40 8.97 -1.34
CA LYS A 10 -6.07 9.90 -2.25
C LYS A 10 -5.07 10.98 -2.63
N ASN A 11 -4.82 11.14 -3.94
CA ASN A 11 -3.87 12.13 -4.45
C ASN A 11 -2.47 12.01 -3.81
N GLY A 12 -2.02 10.76 -3.59
CA GLY A 12 -0.71 10.52 -3.01
C GLY A 12 -0.64 10.61 -1.50
N THR A 13 -1.76 10.87 -0.83
CA THR A 13 -1.82 10.99 0.63
C THR A 13 -2.52 9.78 1.22
N ILE A 14 -1.84 9.08 2.14
CA ILE A 14 -2.41 7.93 2.82
C ILE A 14 -3.44 8.40 3.83
N ILE A 15 -4.66 7.90 3.66
CA ILE A 15 -5.75 8.20 4.57
C ILE A 15 -5.83 7.15 5.67
N ARG A 16 -5.53 5.89 5.31
CA ARG A 16 -5.73 4.77 6.23
C ARG A 16 -4.85 3.58 5.84
N LEU A 17 -4.30 2.90 6.84
CA LEU A 17 -3.66 1.60 6.67
C LEU A 17 -4.64 0.53 7.10
N VAL A 18 -4.90 -0.43 6.23
CA VAL A 18 -5.94 -1.44 6.44
C VAL A 18 -5.37 -2.76 6.96
N MET A 19 -4.25 -3.19 6.40
CA MET A 19 -3.61 -4.46 6.74
C MET A 19 -2.11 -4.31 6.72
N SER A 20 -1.42 -5.26 7.34
CA SER A 20 0.04 -5.29 7.33
C SER A 20 0.56 -6.71 7.21
N PHE A 21 1.77 -6.83 6.67
CA PHE A 21 2.44 -8.11 6.46
C PHE A 21 3.90 -8.02 6.86
N ASP A 22 4.46 -9.13 7.36
CA ASP A 22 5.87 -9.19 7.75
C ASP A 22 6.79 -9.47 6.57
N THR A 23 6.32 -10.22 5.58
CA THR A 23 7.15 -10.70 4.48
C THR A 23 6.59 -10.29 3.12
N GLU A 24 7.49 -10.21 2.15
CA GLU A 24 7.12 -9.91 0.77
C GLU A 24 6.23 -11.01 0.19
N ASP A 25 6.49 -12.27 0.55
CA ASP A 25 5.68 -13.38 0.05
C ASP A 25 4.21 -13.25 0.44
N GLU A 26 3.96 -12.95 1.70
CA GLU A 26 2.59 -12.77 2.17
C GLU A 26 1.92 -11.57 1.48
N ALA A 27 2.64 -10.46 1.43
CA ALA A 27 2.15 -9.24 0.80
C ALA A 27 1.86 -9.44 -0.69
N GLY A 28 2.78 -10.09 -1.39
CA GLY A 28 2.65 -10.36 -2.81
C GLY A 28 1.47 -11.26 -3.14
N ARG A 29 1.26 -12.30 -2.34
CA ARG A 29 0.11 -13.19 -2.53
C ARG A 29 -1.21 -12.46 -2.35
N TRP A 30 -1.29 -11.66 -1.30
CA TRP A 30 -2.49 -10.89 -1.04
C TRP A 30 -2.76 -9.90 -2.17
N TYR A 31 -1.71 -9.22 -2.62
CA TYR A 31 -1.78 -8.26 -3.70
C TYR A 31 -2.28 -8.90 -5.00
N GLU A 32 -1.69 -10.03 -5.39
CA GLU A 32 -2.07 -10.74 -6.61
C GLU A 32 -3.53 -11.21 -6.57
N ASN A 33 -3.98 -11.66 -5.41
CA ASN A 33 -5.32 -12.21 -5.26
C ASN A 33 -6.40 -11.14 -5.11
N ASN A 34 -6.05 -9.95 -4.66
CA ASN A 34 -7.03 -8.95 -4.27
C ASN A 34 -6.92 -7.62 -5.00
N LEU A 35 -5.72 -7.20 -5.37
CA LEU A 35 -5.50 -5.86 -5.93
C LEU A 35 -5.03 -5.80 -7.36
N LEU A 36 -4.50 -6.90 -7.90
CA LEU A 36 -3.94 -6.88 -9.25
C LEU A 36 -5.00 -6.46 -10.26
N GLY A 37 -4.75 -5.32 -10.91
CA GLY A 37 -5.67 -4.78 -11.91
C GLY A 37 -6.86 -4.02 -11.36
N SER A 38 -6.91 -3.81 -10.05
CA SER A 38 -8.06 -3.16 -9.42
C SER A 38 -7.60 -2.33 -8.24
N SER A 39 -8.09 -1.11 -8.09
CA SER A 39 -7.53 -0.32 -7.02
C SER A 39 -8.27 0.94 -6.64
N SER A 40 -9.51 1.09 -7.02
CA SER A 40 -10.19 2.35 -6.74
C SER A 40 -11.50 2.12 -6.00
N ILE A 41 -11.66 2.79 -4.87
CA ILE A 41 -12.90 2.79 -4.10
C ILE A 41 -13.23 4.23 -3.76
N ARG A 42 -14.36 4.73 -4.28
CA ARG A 42 -14.84 6.09 -4.02
C ARG A 42 -13.79 7.18 -4.26
N GLY A 43 -13.05 7.05 -5.35
CA GLY A 43 -12.02 8.04 -5.68
C GLY A 43 -10.72 7.87 -4.93
N CYS A 44 -10.62 6.85 -4.09
CA CYS A 44 -9.39 6.54 -3.36
C CYS A 44 -8.70 5.34 -4.00
N LYS A 45 -7.38 5.30 -3.93
CA LYS A 45 -6.58 4.21 -4.44
C LYS A 45 -6.21 3.26 -3.30
N VAL A 46 -6.34 1.96 -3.53
CA VAL A 46 -5.87 0.94 -2.59
C VAL A 46 -4.57 0.38 -3.14
N SER A 47 -3.51 0.44 -2.36
CA SER A 47 -2.17 0.07 -2.80
C SER A 47 -1.46 -0.79 -1.78
N LEU A 48 -0.51 -1.60 -2.27
CA LEU A 48 0.47 -2.25 -1.43
C LEU A 48 1.64 -1.28 -1.25
N VAL A 49 2.06 -1.07 -0.01
CA VAL A 49 3.10 -0.12 0.34
C VAL A 49 4.26 -0.84 1.00
N ASP A 50 5.47 -0.54 0.56
CA ASP A 50 6.72 -1.06 1.13
C ASP A 50 7.38 0.03 1.97
N THR A 51 7.75 -0.31 3.20
CA THR A 51 8.39 0.63 4.12
C THR A 51 9.85 0.28 4.40
N SER A 52 10.48 -0.53 3.56
CA SER A 52 11.85 -1.01 3.80
C SER A 52 12.89 0.10 3.90
N ASP A 53 12.67 1.22 3.24
CA ASP A 53 13.59 2.37 3.29
C ASP A 53 13.15 3.46 4.27
N GLY A 54 12.19 3.15 5.13
CA GLY A 54 11.66 4.11 6.10
C GLY A 54 10.56 5.00 5.56
N MET A 55 10.21 4.85 4.30
CA MET A 55 9.17 5.63 3.64
C MET A 55 8.01 4.73 3.23
N TYR A 56 6.84 5.33 3.00
CA TYR A 56 5.68 4.59 2.50
C TYR A 56 5.69 4.66 0.99
N ARG A 57 6.29 3.66 0.36
CA ARG A 57 6.50 3.65 -1.09
C ARG A 57 5.53 2.69 -1.76
N ASP A 58 4.79 3.20 -2.75
CA ASP A 58 3.86 2.37 -3.52
C ASP A 58 4.63 1.26 -4.23
N TYR A 59 4.23 0.02 -3.97
CA TYR A 59 4.93 -1.16 -4.50
C TYR A 59 4.91 -1.22 -6.03
N GLU A 60 3.82 -0.75 -6.62
CA GLU A 60 3.62 -0.83 -8.06
C GLU A 60 4.31 0.31 -8.83
N THR A 61 4.20 1.54 -8.32
CA THR A 61 4.71 2.73 -9.02
C THR A 61 6.05 3.21 -8.49
N ASP A 62 6.48 2.70 -7.35
CA ASP A 62 7.70 3.10 -6.64
C ASP A 62 7.71 4.56 -6.20
N LYS A 63 6.54 5.18 -6.15
CA LYS A 63 6.41 6.56 -5.69
C LYS A 63 6.16 6.62 -4.20
N GLU A 64 6.73 7.62 -3.55
CA GLU A 64 6.51 7.85 -2.14
C GLU A 64 5.11 8.40 -1.89
N LEU A 65 4.45 7.85 -0.86
CA LEU A 65 3.16 8.32 -0.41
C LEU A 65 3.32 9.01 0.94
N TYR A 66 2.47 9.96 1.24
CA TYR A 66 2.56 10.76 2.45
C TYR A 66 1.35 10.53 3.33
N PHE A 67 1.57 10.53 4.65
CA PHE A 67 0.46 10.41 5.60
C PHE A 67 -0.30 11.72 5.71
N LEU A 68 -1.60 11.58 5.90
CA LEU A 68 -2.45 12.71 6.26
C LEU A 68 -2.23 12.98 7.76
N ASP A 69 -1.80 14.15 8.07
CA ASP A 69 -1.61 14.58 9.47
C ASP A 69 -2.92 15.06 10.10
#